data_0b7d5f0e389f9bc1a3b1526bf83e20f0
#
_entry.id   0b7d5f0e389f9bc1a3b1526bf83e20f0
#
_cell.length_a   1.000
_cell.length_b   1.000
_cell.length_c   1.000
_cell.angle_alpha   90.00
_cell.angle_beta   90.00
_cell.angle_gamma   90.00
#
_symmetry.space_group_name_H-M   'P 1'
#
loop_
_entity.id
_entity.type
_entity.pdbx_description
1 polymer ?
#
loop_
_entity_poly.entity_id
_entity_poly.type
_entity_poly.pdbx_seq_one_letter_code
_entity_poly.pdbx_strand_id
1 'polypeptide(L)'
;FVENSLSTPSRACLMTGLYSHQNGQRQLGKGIDTTKVFFSEILQQHGYQTGVVGKWHMQCEPKGFDYYHVLWDQGDYYNPEFKSKESNGKYVKEEGYATTLTTDHAIEFLEERDKDKPFCLLVHHKAPHRNWMPDTKYMDLYEDVEFPYPDTFNDNYATRCDAARTQEMSID
;
A
#
# COMPACT_ATOMS: atom_id res chain seq x y z
N PHE A 1 -3.23 -10.37 -13.08
CA PHE A 1 -4.58 -10.52 -12.51
C PHE A 1 -4.52 -10.24 -11.02
N VAL A 2 -5.57 -9.64 -10.48
CA VAL A 2 -5.73 -9.36 -9.05
C VAL A 2 -7.09 -9.86 -8.59
N GLU A 3 -7.20 -10.23 -7.32
CA GLU A 3 -8.45 -10.71 -6.72
C GLU A 3 -9.51 -9.60 -6.61
N ASN A 4 -9.05 -8.36 -6.46
CA ASN A 4 -9.89 -7.19 -6.44
C ASN A 4 -9.02 -5.99 -6.87
N SER A 5 -9.52 -5.16 -7.77
CA SER A 5 -8.79 -3.99 -8.28
C SER A 5 -8.93 -2.73 -7.43
N LEU A 6 -9.59 -2.82 -6.27
CA LEU A 6 -9.79 -1.71 -5.35
C LEU A 6 -8.91 -1.87 -4.10
N SER A 7 -8.30 -0.78 -3.62
CA SER A 7 -7.25 -0.76 -2.59
C SER A 7 -7.55 -1.60 -1.35
N THR A 8 -8.51 -1.21 -0.51
CA THR A 8 -8.80 -1.91 0.75
C THR A 8 -9.23 -3.36 0.53
N PRO A 9 -10.13 -3.69 -0.41
CA PRO A 9 -10.46 -5.07 -0.72
C PRO A 9 -9.28 -5.92 -1.18
N SER A 10 -8.41 -5.39 -2.05
CA SER A 10 -7.20 -6.09 -2.50
C SER A 10 -6.25 -6.38 -1.34
N ARG A 11 -6.03 -5.39 -0.46
CA ARG A 11 -5.20 -5.54 0.74
C ARG A 11 -5.79 -6.56 1.71
N ALA A 12 -7.10 -6.57 1.88
CA ALA A 12 -7.79 -7.57 2.69
C ALA A 12 -7.60 -9.00 2.15
N CYS A 13 -7.68 -9.17 0.82
CA CYS A 13 -7.39 -10.46 0.20
C CYS A 13 -5.93 -10.89 0.45
N LEU A 14 -4.99 -9.96 0.28
CA LEU A 14 -3.56 -10.20 0.56
C LEU A 14 -3.32 -10.64 2.01
N MET A 15 -3.89 -9.90 2.97
CA MET A 15 -3.65 -10.17 4.40
C MET A 15 -4.31 -11.45 4.90
N THR A 16 -5.48 -11.80 4.37
CA THR A 16 -6.26 -12.95 4.87
C THR A 16 -6.12 -14.22 4.03
N GLY A 17 -5.61 -14.12 2.80
CA GLY A 17 -5.63 -15.23 1.84
C GLY A 17 -7.04 -15.60 1.37
N LEU A 18 -8.05 -14.76 1.63
CA LEU A 18 -9.46 -15.02 1.31
C LEU A 18 -9.96 -14.05 0.25
N TYR A 19 -10.81 -14.53 -0.66
CA TYR A 19 -11.51 -13.67 -1.61
C TYR A 19 -12.42 -12.65 -0.91
N SER A 20 -12.71 -11.52 -1.55
CA SER A 20 -13.51 -10.44 -0.99
C SER A 20 -14.89 -10.86 -0.46
N HIS A 21 -15.52 -11.87 -1.07
CA HIS A 21 -16.80 -12.39 -0.59
C HIS A 21 -16.66 -13.26 0.67
N GLN A 22 -15.49 -13.81 0.95
CA GLN A 22 -15.19 -14.63 2.12
C GLN A 22 -14.65 -13.78 3.29
N ASN A 23 -13.81 -12.78 3.01
CA ASN A 23 -13.29 -11.88 4.02
C ASN A 23 -14.25 -10.72 4.35
N GLY A 24 -15.31 -10.52 3.56
CA GLY A 24 -16.33 -9.50 3.75
C GLY A 24 -15.95 -8.10 3.24
N GLN A 25 -14.72 -7.88 2.82
CA GLN A 25 -14.24 -6.58 2.36
C GLN A 25 -14.44 -6.41 0.85
N ARG A 26 -15.58 -5.81 0.46
CA ARG A 26 -15.96 -5.65 -0.95
C ARG A 26 -15.82 -4.23 -1.48
N GLN A 27 -15.65 -3.24 -0.61
CA GLN A 27 -15.62 -1.82 -0.95
C GLN A 27 -14.72 -1.03 -0.01
N LEU A 28 -14.46 0.23 -0.33
CA LEU A 28 -13.80 1.18 0.57
C LEU A 28 -14.74 1.59 1.72
N GLY A 29 -14.19 2.24 2.75
CA GLY A 29 -14.95 2.88 3.82
C GLY A 29 -15.36 1.98 5.00
N LYS A 30 -15.25 0.68 4.86
CA LYS A 30 -15.31 -0.25 6.00
C LYS A 30 -13.91 -0.75 6.32
N GLY A 31 -13.60 -0.84 7.60
CA GLY A 31 -12.39 -1.54 8.05
C GLY A 31 -12.48 -3.03 7.78
N ILE A 32 -11.34 -3.68 7.63
CA ILE A 32 -11.27 -5.12 7.50
C ILE A 32 -11.79 -5.79 8.78
N ASP A 33 -12.43 -6.95 8.63
CA ASP A 33 -12.82 -7.80 9.77
C ASP A 33 -11.58 -8.34 10.49
N THR A 34 -11.25 -7.74 11.62
CA THR A 34 -10.08 -8.08 12.45
C THR A 34 -10.21 -9.40 13.19
N THR A 35 -11.37 -10.08 13.14
CA THR A 35 -11.53 -11.44 13.64
C THR A 35 -10.91 -12.49 12.70
N LYS A 36 -10.70 -12.12 11.44
CA LYS A 36 -9.99 -12.97 10.48
C LYS A 36 -8.51 -13.06 10.85
N VAL A 37 -7.94 -14.23 10.60
CA VAL A 37 -6.50 -14.44 10.76
C VAL A 37 -5.75 -13.78 9.61
N PHE A 38 -4.72 -13.01 9.93
CA PHE A 38 -3.81 -12.44 8.94
C PHE A 38 -2.59 -13.35 8.80
N PHE A 39 -2.06 -13.46 7.60
CA PHE A 39 -0.88 -14.30 7.36
C PHE A 39 0.33 -13.86 8.22
N SER A 40 0.42 -12.57 8.53
CA SER A 40 1.44 -12.01 9.42
C SER A 40 1.40 -12.62 10.82
N GLU A 41 0.21 -12.89 11.38
CA GLU A 41 0.07 -13.57 12.66
C GLU A 41 0.58 -15.02 12.60
N ILE A 42 0.31 -15.70 11.50
CA ILE A 42 0.80 -17.07 11.29
C ILE A 42 2.33 -17.08 11.24
N LEU A 43 2.92 -16.11 10.52
CA LEU A 43 4.38 -15.98 10.44
C LEU A 43 5.02 -15.70 11.81
N GLN A 44 4.43 -14.80 12.60
CA GLN A 44 4.91 -14.55 13.97
C GLN A 44 4.88 -15.81 14.83
N GLN A 45 3.79 -16.59 14.77
CA GLN A 45 3.66 -17.85 15.50
C GLN A 45 4.73 -18.88 15.09
N HIS A 46 5.29 -18.74 13.90
CA HIS A 46 6.37 -19.60 13.38
C HIS A 46 7.76 -18.97 13.49
N GLY A 47 7.92 -17.95 14.34
CA GLY A 47 9.21 -17.35 14.68
C GLY A 47 9.74 -16.32 13.69
N TYR A 48 8.93 -15.87 12.74
CA TYR A 48 9.30 -14.76 11.86
C TYR A 48 9.21 -13.43 12.60
N GLN A 49 10.15 -12.54 12.33
CA GLN A 49 9.96 -11.11 12.57
C GLN A 49 9.17 -10.48 11.43
N THR A 50 8.15 -9.72 11.76
CA THR A 50 7.21 -9.18 10.78
C THR A 50 7.21 -7.67 10.80
N GLY A 51 7.30 -7.05 9.63
CA GLY A 51 7.25 -5.61 9.47
C GLY A 51 6.31 -5.17 8.36
N VAL A 52 5.71 -3.99 8.51
CA VAL A 52 4.99 -3.30 7.44
C VAL A 52 5.26 -1.82 7.47
N VAL A 53 5.62 -1.25 6.33
CA VAL A 53 5.87 0.19 6.17
C VAL A 53 5.11 0.77 4.98
N GLY A 54 4.71 2.04 5.11
CA GLY A 54 4.01 2.77 4.06
C GLY A 54 2.49 2.59 4.10
N LYS A 55 1.83 2.51 2.96
CA LYS A 55 0.37 2.52 2.87
C LYS A 55 -0.28 1.27 3.49
N TRP A 56 -1.04 1.46 4.55
CA TRP A 56 -1.86 0.41 5.17
C TRP A 56 -3.30 0.42 4.66
N HIS A 57 -4.01 1.51 4.83
CA HIS A 57 -5.35 1.79 4.29
C HIS A 57 -6.40 0.69 4.54
N MET A 58 -6.39 0.05 5.72
CA MET A 58 -7.35 -0.99 6.08
C MET A 58 -8.22 -0.62 7.29
N GLN A 59 -8.09 0.60 7.80
CA GLN A 59 -8.88 1.15 8.92
C GLN A 59 -8.88 0.26 10.19
N CYS A 60 -7.78 -0.41 10.41
CA CYS A 60 -7.48 -1.15 11.64
C CYS A 60 -6.00 -1.02 11.97
N GLU A 61 -5.62 -1.40 13.19
CA GLU A 61 -4.21 -1.51 13.54
C GLU A 61 -3.51 -2.60 12.70
N PRO A 62 -2.23 -2.41 12.37
CA PRO A 62 -1.42 -3.45 11.73
C PRO A 62 -1.30 -4.67 12.64
N LYS A 63 -2.09 -5.71 12.34
CA LYS A 63 -2.21 -6.91 13.14
C LYS A 63 -1.17 -7.95 12.72
N GLY A 64 -0.46 -8.53 13.68
CA GLY A 64 0.56 -9.53 13.41
C GLY A 64 1.88 -8.94 12.89
N PHE A 65 2.18 -7.69 13.23
CA PHE A 65 3.45 -7.06 12.91
C PHE A 65 4.20 -6.63 14.16
N ASP A 66 5.50 -6.96 14.20
CA ASP A 66 6.40 -6.56 15.28
C ASP A 66 6.83 -5.11 15.15
N TYR A 67 7.01 -4.68 13.91
CA TYR A 67 7.41 -3.34 13.51
C TYR A 67 6.45 -2.78 12.48
N TYR A 68 6.03 -1.53 12.62
CA TYR A 68 5.31 -0.83 11.57
C TYR A 68 5.48 0.68 11.62
N HIS A 69 5.57 1.28 10.43
CA HIS A 69 5.40 2.70 10.17
C HIS A 69 4.40 2.87 9.01
N VAL A 70 3.14 3.13 9.34
CA VAL A 70 2.05 3.15 8.35
C VAL A 70 1.47 4.53 8.14
N LEU A 71 1.25 4.87 6.87
CA LEU A 71 0.71 6.15 6.45
C LEU A 71 -0.75 6.33 6.89
N TRP A 72 -1.11 7.56 7.24
CA TRP A 72 -2.49 7.97 7.41
C TRP A 72 -3.25 7.84 6.08
N ASP A 73 -4.38 7.12 6.08
CA ASP A 73 -5.26 6.91 4.93
C ASP A 73 -4.50 6.57 3.63
N GLN A 74 -4.56 7.43 2.62
CA GLN A 74 -3.84 7.32 1.36
C GLN A 74 -2.38 7.80 1.46
N GLY A 75 -2.04 8.52 2.51
CA GLY A 75 -0.77 9.20 2.70
C GLY A 75 -0.61 10.45 1.83
N ASP A 76 0.22 11.36 2.27
CA ASP A 76 0.69 12.50 1.49
C ASP A 76 2.04 12.18 0.83
N TYR A 77 2.34 12.82 -0.31
CA TYR A 77 3.65 12.64 -0.96
C TYR A 77 4.76 13.39 -0.23
N TYR A 78 4.42 14.55 0.32
CA TYR A 78 5.37 15.38 1.08
C TYR A 78 4.92 15.51 2.52
N ASN A 79 5.86 15.36 3.43
CA ASN A 79 5.67 15.47 4.87
C ASN A 79 4.49 14.61 5.38
N PRO A 80 4.47 13.30 5.04
CA PRO A 80 3.40 12.40 5.42
C PRO A 80 3.32 12.21 6.93
N GLU A 81 2.16 11.74 7.37
CA GLU A 81 1.97 11.30 8.75
C GLU A 81 2.08 9.78 8.83
N PHE A 82 2.95 9.31 9.70
CA PHE A 82 3.12 7.89 10.00
C PHE A 82 2.62 7.56 11.40
N LYS A 83 2.13 6.35 11.54
CA LYS A 83 1.81 5.73 12.82
C LYS A 83 2.70 4.53 13.03
N SER A 84 3.33 4.45 14.20
CA SER A 84 4.17 3.35 14.64
C SER A 84 3.69 2.78 15.97
N LYS A 85 4.30 1.72 16.44
CA LYS A 85 4.06 1.19 17.80
C LYS A 85 4.42 2.21 18.88
N GLU A 86 5.51 2.92 18.67
CA GLU A 86 6.07 3.92 19.61
C GLU A 86 5.24 5.20 19.67
N SER A 87 4.44 5.45 18.65
CA SER A 87 3.61 6.67 18.56
C SER A 87 2.36 6.67 19.45
N ASN A 88 2.15 5.60 20.25
CA ASN A 88 0.99 5.44 21.13
C ASN A 88 -0.36 5.64 20.42
N GLY A 89 -0.49 5.10 19.23
CA GLY A 89 -1.70 5.17 18.42
C GLY A 89 -1.92 6.49 17.70
N LYS A 90 -0.97 7.40 17.73
CA LYS A 90 -1.06 8.71 17.05
C LYS A 90 -0.33 8.66 15.71
N TYR A 91 -0.83 9.45 14.76
CA TYR A 91 -0.08 9.77 13.56
C TYR A 91 0.86 10.95 13.84
N VAL A 92 2.10 10.81 13.43
CA VAL A 92 3.16 11.79 13.62
C VAL A 92 3.66 12.22 12.25
N LYS A 93 3.71 13.53 12.04
CA LYS A 93 4.20 14.11 10.79
C LYS A 93 5.71 13.99 10.72
N GLU A 94 6.21 13.46 9.59
CA GLU A 94 7.63 13.37 9.29
C GLU A 94 7.97 14.27 8.10
N GLU A 95 9.03 15.04 8.21
CA GLU A 95 9.49 15.93 7.13
C GLU A 95 10.23 15.13 6.06
N GLY A 96 9.80 15.26 4.80
CA GLY A 96 10.44 14.60 3.68
C GLY A 96 9.46 14.07 2.63
N TYR A 97 9.99 13.25 1.72
CA TYR A 97 9.22 12.64 0.64
C TYR A 97 8.80 11.21 1.01
N ALA A 98 7.51 10.90 0.85
CA ALA A 98 6.91 9.65 1.34
C ALA A 98 7.63 8.37 0.87
N THR A 99 8.10 8.33 -0.38
CA THR A 99 8.81 7.14 -0.89
C THR A 99 10.15 6.96 -0.19
N THR A 100 10.88 8.06 0.03
CA THR A 100 12.16 8.04 0.75
C THR A 100 11.95 7.60 2.19
N LEU A 101 11.05 8.27 2.92
CA LEU A 101 10.76 7.95 4.33
C LEU A 101 10.28 6.50 4.51
N THR A 102 9.39 6.01 3.63
CA THR A 102 8.97 4.60 3.65
C THR A 102 10.15 3.64 3.43
N THR A 103 11.08 4.01 2.56
CA THR A 103 12.28 3.22 2.31
C THR A 103 13.23 3.25 3.51
N ASP A 104 13.40 4.40 4.13
CA ASP A 104 14.25 4.56 5.31
C ASP A 104 13.74 3.71 6.48
N HIS A 105 12.43 3.70 6.75
CA HIS A 105 11.81 2.81 7.73
C HIS A 105 11.95 1.33 7.37
N ALA A 106 11.94 0.98 6.08
CA ALA A 106 12.19 -0.40 5.66
C ALA A 106 13.65 -0.81 5.93
N ILE A 107 14.59 0.09 5.70
CA ILE A 107 16.02 -0.13 5.98
C ILE A 107 16.25 -0.23 7.49
N GLU A 108 15.67 0.65 8.29
CA GLU A 108 15.71 0.60 9.76
C GLU A 108 15.28 -0.78 10.28
N PHE A 109 14.15 -1.30 9.84
CA PHE A 109 13.72 -2.66 10.19
C PHE A 109 14.77 -3.71 9.82
N LEU A 110 15.34 -3.63 8.60
CA LEU A 110 16.34 -4.59 8.14
C LEU A 110 17.66 -4.52 8.92
N GLU A 111 18.02 -3.35 9.43
CA GLU A 111 19.21 -3.13 10.23
C GLU A 111 19.02 -3.59 11.67
N GLU A 112 17.87 -3.29 12.27
CA GLU A 112 17.59 -3.53 13.68
C GLU A 112 17.06 -4.94 13.98
N ARG A 113 16.54 -5.65 12.98
CA ARG A 113 15.99 -6.99 13.17
C ARG A 113 17.01 -7.98 13.74
N ASP A 114 16.56 -8.98 14.47
CA ASP A 114 17.34 -10.14 14.87
C ASP A 114 17.80 -10.91 13.60
N LYS A 115 19.12 -10.95 13.39
CA LYS A 115 19.70 -11.55 12.17
C LYS A 115 19.59 -13.09 12.16
N ASP A 116 19.35 -13.70 13.31
CA ASP A 116 19.22 -15.16 13.46
C ASP A 116 17.78 -15.65 13.20
N LYS A 117 16.83 -14.72 13.00
CA LYS A 117 15.44 -15.05 12.70
C LYS A 117 15.07 -14.78 11.25
N PRO A 118 14.20 -15.62 10.65
CA PRO A 118 13.58 -15.28 9.40
C PRO A 118 12.68 -14.04 9.56
N PHE A 119 12.48 -13.31 8.47
CA PHE A 119 11.62 -12.13 8.51
C PHE A 119 10.66 -12.05 7.33
N CYS A 120 9.61 -11.28 7.50
CA CYS A 120 8.70 -10.86 6.45
C CYS A 120 8.47 -9.35 6.58
N LEU A 121 8.87 -8.59 5.56
CA LEU A 121 8.69 -7.15 5.50
C LEU A 121 7.81 -6.79 4.30
N LEU A 122 6.72 -6.07 4.56
CA LEU A 122 5.86 -5.48 3.54
C LEU A 122 6.24 -4.01 3.35
N VAL A 123 6.67 -3.65 2.15
CA VAL A 123 6.99 -2.26 1.78
C VAL A 123 5.94 -1.77 0.79
N HIS A 124 5.05 -0.92 1.26
CA HIS A 124 3.87 -0.46 0.53
C HIS A 124 3.97 1.03 0.20
N HIS A 125 4.63 1.37 -0.90
CA HIS A 125 4.73 2.77 -1.32
C HIS A 125 3.36 3.38 -1.67
N LYS A 126 3.24 4.71 -1.42
CA LYS A 126 2.12 5.51 -1.93
C LYS A 126 2.18 5.65 -3.45
N ALA A 127 3.38 5.92 -3.98
CA ALA A 127 3.59 6.04 -5.41
C ALA A 127 3.28 4.71 -6.14
N PRO A 128 2.71 4.73 -7.32
CA PRO A 128 2.33 5.87 -8.17
C PRO A 128 0.84 6.29 -8.07
N HIS A 129 0.23 6.26 -6.88
CA HIS A 129 -1.18 6.65 -6.72
C HIS A 129 -1.39 8.15 -7.06
N ARG A 130 -2.50 8.49 -7.68
CA ARG A 130 -2.91 9.89 -7.90
C ARG A 130 -3.03 10.65 -6.55
N ASN A 131 -2.86 11.94 -6.43
CA ASN A 131 -2.37 12.85 -7.45
C ASN A 131 -0.84 12.70 -7.56
N TRP A 132 -0.35 12.44 -8.74
CA TRP A 132 1.08 12.15 -8.96
C TRP A 132 1.93 13.38 -8.63
N MET A 133 2.73 13.26 -7.61
CA MET A 133 3.66 14.32 -7.16
C MET A 133 5.05 13.70 -7.03
N PRO A 134 5.92 13.87 -8.01
CA PRO A 134 7.29 13.34 -7.96
C PRO A 134 8.11 14.04 -6.88
N ASP A 135 9.16 13.41 -6.40
CA ASP A 135 10.18 14.07 -5.58
C ASP A 135 10.84 15.19 -6.39
N THR A 136 11.03 16.36 -5.77
CA THR A 136 11.60 17.54 -6.44
C THR A 136 12.93 17.30 -7.15
N LYS A 137 13.74 16.38 -6.62
CA LYS A 137 15.03 16.00 -7.24
C LYS A 137 14.90 15.28 -8.58
N TYR A 138 13.70 14.86 -8.94
CA TYR A 138 13.41 14.14 -10.20
C TYR A 138 12.44 14.90 -11.11
N MET A 139 12.12 16.15 -10.79
CA MET A 139 11.15 16.94 -11.58
C MET A 139 11.54 17.08 -13.05
N ASP A 140 12.83 17.25 -13.30
CA ASP A 140 13.36 17.45 -14.65
C ASP A 140 13.76 16.11 -15.34
N LEU A 141 13.52 14.98 -14.64
CA LEU A 141 13.85 13.67 -15.20
C LEU A 141 12.92 13.35 -16.37
N TYR A 142 13.49 13.06 -17.51
CA TYR A 142 12.75 12.75 -18.76
C TYR A 142 12.05 13.93 -19.43
N GLU A 143 12.37 15.19 -19.14
CA GLU A 143 11.79 16.34 -19.83
C GLU A 143 11.99 16.28 -21.37
N ASP A 144 13.13 15.76 -21.82
CA ASP A 144 13.45 15.61 -23.24
C ASP A 144 13.03 14.25 -23.84
N VAL A 145 12.25 13.46 -23.11
CA VAL A 145 11.85 12.11 -23.55
C VAL A 145 10.38 12.07 -23.94
N GLU A 146 10.13 11.81 -25.21
CA GLU A 146 8.80 11.49 -25.69
C GLU A 146 8.49 10.01 -25.46
N PHE A 147 7.51 9.71 -24.60
CA PHE A 147 7.08 8.34 -24.32
C PHE A 147 6.09 7.86 -25.38
N PRO A 148 6.31 6.68 -25.97
CA PRO A 148 5.37 6.15 -26.97
C PRO A 148 4.03 5.81 -26.32
N TYR A 149 2.95 6.17 -26.99
CA TYR A 149 1.63 5.71 -26.60
C TYR A 149 1.44 4.23 -26.98
N PRO A 150 0.84 3.41 -26.11
CA PRO A 150 0.45 2.06 -26.49
C PRO A 150 -0.66 2.10 -27.56
N ASP A 151 -0.71 1.09 -28.42
CA ASP A 151 -1.72 1.00 -29.50
C ASP A 151 -3.16 1.11 -29.00
N THR A 152 -3.40 0.70 -27.75
CA THR A 152 -4.71 0.72 -27.09
C THR A 152 -4.97 1.98 -26.27
N PHE A 153 -4.12 3.01 -26.33
CA PHE A 153 -4.27 4.22 -25.52
C PHE A 153 -5.63 4.90 -25.75
N ASN A 154 -6.07 4.99 -27.00
CA ASN A 154 -7.37 5.56 -27.40
C ASN A 154 -8.41 4.45 -27.71
N ASP A 155 -8.42 3.34 -26.97
CA ASP A 155 -9.43 2.29 -27.12
C ASP A 155 -10.82 2.88 -26.81
N ASN A 156 -11.75 2.73 -27.74
CA ASN A 156 -13.13 3.19 -27.57
C ASN A 156 -14.01 2.23 -26.76
N TYR A 157 -13.43 1.16 -26.24
CA TYR A 157 -14.10 0.14 -25.44
C TYR A 157 -15.31 -0.54 -26.10
N ALA A 158 -15.51 -0.39 -27.43
CA ALA A 158 -16.68 -0.89 -28.15
C ALA A 158 -16.88 -2.41 -28.02
N THR A 159 -15.78 -3.16 -27.84
CA THR A 159 -15.78 -4.63 -27.66
C THR A 159 -15.65 -5.07 -26.20
N ARG A 160 -15.72 -4.15 -25.25
CA ARG A 160 -15.59 -4.42 -23.82
C ARG A 160 -16.96 -4.54 -23.15
N CYS A 161 -16.99 -5.14 -21.95
CA CYS A 161 -18.20 -5.16 -21.13
C CYS A 161 -18.56 -3.75 -20.63
N ASP A 162 -19.82 -3.58 -20.23
CA ASP A 162 -20.32 -2.27 -19.77
C ASP A 162 -19.51 -1.72 -18.59
N ALA A 163 -19.07 -2.54 -17.67
CA ALA A 163 -18.25 -2.11 -16.52
C ALA A 163 -16.93 -1.45 -16.94
N ALA A 164 -16.30 -1.92 -18.03
CA ALA A 164 -15.08 -1.31 -18.55
C ALA A 164 -15.39 -0.01 -19.35
N ARG A 165 -16.52 0.01 -20.05
CA ARG A 165 -16.92 1.13 -20.91
C ARG A 165 -17.48 2.32 -20.13
N THR A 166 -18.12 2.09 -18.98
CA THR A 166 -18.81 3.11 -18.17
C THR A 166 -18.07 3.49 -16.89
N GLN A 167 -16.85 3.00 -16.72
CA GLN A 167 -16.03 3.34 -15.53
C GLN A 167 -15.67 4.84 -15.53
N GLU A 168 -15.55 5.43 -14.33
CA GLU A 168 -15.34 6.88 -14.16
C GLU A 168 -13.89 7.35 -14.41
N MET A 169 -12.92 6.45 -14.37
CA MET A 169 -11.51 6.78 -14.59
C MET A 169 -11.09 6.46 -16.02
N SER A 170 -11.66 7.19 -16.97
CA SER A 170 -11.26 7.15 -18.39
C SER A 170 -10.07 8.07 -18.66
N ILE A 171 -9.54 7.99 -19.88
CA ILE A 171 -8.46 8.87 -20.36
C ILE A 171 -9.03 10.16 -20.99
N ASP A 172 -10.33 10.29 -21.14
CA ASP A 172 -11.02 11.42 -21.77
C ASP A 172 -10.92 12.72 -20.95
#